data_fa2ed712e33f2867e578f7fffb946437
#
_entry.id   fa2ed712e33f2867e578f7fffb946437
#
_cell.length_a   1.000
_cell.length_b   1.000
_cell.length_c   1.000
_cell.angle_alpha   90.00
_cell.angle_beta   90.00
_cell.angle_gamma   90.00
#
_symmetry.space_group_name_H-M   'P 1'
#
loop_
_entity.id
_entity.type
_entity.pdbx_description
1 polymer ?
#
loop_
_entity_poly.entity_id
_entity_poly.type
_entity_poly.pdbx_seq_one_letter_code
_entity_poly.pdbx_strand_id
1 'polypeptide(L)'
;MGEVLGRAVSGTEAVSREQWPERLKNGLDALNIRYDPATPERLARYHQLLTEWNQVMNLTGDTDFETSLGRHYLDSLAPLGIEGLFPESASLIDVGTGAGFPGLPLAIARPDLDVVLMDSLQKRLNFLDAVVKELGRSNVRLCHARAEDGGRDPRWREQFDLAVARGVAALPVLAELLLPFVKVGGKAVCYKGPAASEEWDAGQRAARLLGGGKLERTPIVLPGQEDWEHCVIALPKKEKTVRQYPRKAGTPGREPLGQTGGK
;
A
#
# COMPACT_ATOMS: atom_id res chain seq x y z
N MET A 1 -2.04 -13.77 57.90
CA MET A 1 -0.73 -13.64 57.27
C MET A 1 -0.73 -14.51 56.02
N GLY A 2 -0.85 -13.91 54.87
CA GLY A 2 -0.88 -14.57 53.57
C GLY A 2 -0.48 -13.52 52.54
N GLU A 3 0.81 -13.52 52.18
CA GLU A 3 1.37 -12.64 51.18
C GLU A 3 0.77 -12.95 49.81
N VAL A 4 0.09 -11.97 49.20
CA VAL A 4 -0.30 -12.00 47.81
C VAL A 4 0.88 -11.47 47.01
N LEU A 5 1.66 -12.37 46.45
CA LEU A 5 2.72 -12.08 45.47
C LEU A 5 2.04 -11.51 44.20
N GLY A 6 2.12 -10.20 44.05
CA GLY A 6 1.81 -9.52 42.79
C GLY A 6 2.80 -9.97 41.72
N ARG A 7 2.33 -10.70 40.69
CA ARG A 7 3.06 -10.92 39.45
C ARG A 7 3.17 -9.58 38.75
N ALA A 8 4.39 -9.04 38.74
CA ALA A 8 4.76 -7.96 37.88
C ALA A 8 4.56 -8.43 36.41
N VAL A 9 3.71 -7.73 35.67
CA VAL A 9 3.61 -7.85 34.22
C VAL A 9 4.94 -7.34 33.67
N SER A 10 5.71 -8.23 33.06
CA SER A 10 6.98 -7.91 32.42
C SER A 10 6.71 -6.87 31.32
N GLY A 11 7.11 -5.64 31.56
CA GLY A 11 7.18 -4.63 30.52
C GLY A 11 8.13 -5.15 29.42
N THR A 12 7.62 -5.30 28.22
CA THR A 12 8.45 -5.53 27.03
C THR A 12 9.38 -4.33 26.91
N GLU A 13 10.70 -4.55 27.12
CA GLU A 13 11.69 -3.50 26.85
C GLU A 13 11.54 -3.03 25.41
N ALA A 14 11.50 -1.70 25.21
CA ALA A 14 11.41 -1.13 23.89
C ALA A 14 12.64 -1.54 23.06
N VAL A 15 12.40 -2.11 21.88
CA VAL A 15 13.46 -2.57 20.97
C VAL A 15 14.35 -1.39 20.58
N SER A 16 15.66 -1.52 20.80
CA SER A 16 16.60 -0.45 20.45
C SER A 16 16.71 -0.25 18.93
N ARG A 17 17.08 0.95 18.48
CA ARG A 17 17.21 1.25 17.05
C ARG A 17 18.24 0.37 16.35
N GLU A 18 19.29 -0.05 17.05
CA GLU A 18 20.32 -0.93 16.54
C GLU A 18 19.78 -2.34 16.22
N GLN A 19 18.69 -2.75 16.86
CA GLN A 19 18.05 -4.05 16.65
C GLN A 19 17.00 -4.03 15.49
N TRP A 20 16.59 -2.87 15.01
CA TRP A 20 15.54 -2.75 13.98
C TRP A 20 15.89 -3.50 12.68
N PRO A 21 17.11 -3.41 12.12
CA PRO A 21 17.43 -4.16 10.90
C PRO A 21 17.28 -5.67 11.09
N GLU A 22 17.74 -6.22 12.22
CA GLU A 22 17.60 -7.65 12.51
C GLU A 22 16.14 -8.07 12.66
N ARG A 23 15.35 -7.27 13.37
CA ARG A 23 13.89 -7.54 13.52
C ARG A 23 13.18 -7.52 12.18
N LEU A 24 13.48 -6.53 11.33
CA LEU A 24 12.94 -6.45 9.97
C LEU A 24 13.37 -7.66 9.13
N LYS A 25 14.64 -8.03 9.18
CA LYS A 25 15.16 -9.20 8.49
C LYS A 25 14.42 -10.48 8.90
N ASN A 26 14.26 -10.73 10.19
CA ASN A 26 13.55 -11.89 10.70
C ASN A 26 12.09 -11.93 10.24
N GLY A 27 11.40 -10.80 10.24
CA GLY A 27 10.04 -10.69 9.71
C GLY A 27 9.95 -10.95 8.22
N LEU A 28 10.87 -10.40 7.43
CA LEU A 28 10.93 -10.60 5.97
C LEU A 28 11.26 -12.05 5.61
N ASP A 29 12.22 -12.66 6.31
CA ASP A 29 12.57 -14.07 6.10
C ASP A 29 11.39 -15.00 6.43
N ALA A 30 10.61 -14.68 7.47
CA ALA A 30 9.41 -15.43 7.84
C ALA A 30 8.28 -15.33 6.78
N LEU A 31 8.24 -14.24 6.00
CA LEU A 31 7.32 -14.12 4.85
C LEU A 31 7.74 -14.98 3.66
N ASN A 32 8.96 -15.53 3.66
CA ASN A 32 9.52 -16.32 2.56
C ASN A 32 9.43 -15.61 1.20
N ILE A 33 9.69 -14.31 1.17
CA ILE A 33 9.68 -13.48 -0.03
C ILE A 33 11.11 -13.18 -0.50
N ARG A 34 11.26 -12.93 -1.80
CA ARG A 34 12.53 -12.43 -2.36
C ARG A 34 12.61 -10.91 -2.20
N TYR A 35 13.71 -10.41 -1.64
CA TYR A 35 13.96 -8.98 -1.46
C TYR A 35 15.46 -8.64 -1.63
N ASP A 36 15.77 -7.36 -1.87
CA ASP A 36 17.15 -6.85 -1.90
C ASP A 36 17.81 -7.01 -0.52
N PRO A 37 19.02 -7.58 -0.40
CA PRO A 37 19.68 -7.81 0.88
C PRO A 37 19.83 -6.58 1.79
N ALA A 38 19.89 -5.37 1.22
CA ALA A 38 19.97 -4.12 2.00
C ALA A 38 18.56 -3.58 2.41
N THR A 39 17.49 -4.34 2.19
CA THR A 39 16.12 -3.93 2.54
C THR A 39 15.94 -3.68 4.04
N PRO A 40 16.41 -4.57 4.96
CA PRO A 40 16.21 -4.36 6.40
C PRO A 40 16.82 -3.05 6.90
N GLU A 41 18.04 -2.73 6.52
CA GLU A 41 18.75 -1.50 6.92
C GLU A 41 18.05 -0.25 6.35
N ARG A 42 17.62 -0.31 5.09
CA ARG A 42 16.90 0.79 4.44
C ARG A 42 15.53 1.03 5.04
N LEU A 43 14.79 -0.02 5.38
CA LEU A 43 13.50 0.11 6.07
C LEU A 43 13.67 0.65 7.49
N ALA A 44 14.72 0.23 8.22
CA ALA A 44 15.03 0.77 9.53
C ALA A 44 15.36 2.27 9.44
N ARG A 45 16.16 2.70 8.44
CA ARG A 45 16.44 4.12 8.21
C ARG A 45 15.19 4.89 7.82
N TYR A 46 14.35 4.33 6.96
CA TYR A 46 13.05 4.92 6.62
C TYR A 46 12.16 5.10 7.86
N HIS A 47 12.09 4.09 8.74
CA HIS A 47 11.32 4.18 9.98
C HIS A 47 11.84 5.29 10.91
N GLN A 48 13.16 5.44 11.02
CA GLN A 48 13.76 6.54 11.78
C GLN A 48 13.30 7.91 11.24
N LEU A 49 13.41 8.12 9.93
CA LEU A 49 12.94 9.36 9.29
C LEU A 49 11.44 9.57 9.48
N LEU A 50 10.64 8.52 9.33
CA LEU A 50 9.19 8.58 9.57
C LEU A 50 8.88 9.06 10.98
N THR A 51 9.56 8.50 11.98
CA THR A 51 9.38 8.87 13.40
C THR A 51 9.77 10.32 13.65
N GLU A 52 10.88 10.78 13.09
CA GLU A 52 11.36 12.16 13.22
C GLU A 52 10.37 13.16 12.57
N TRP A 53 9.95 12.90 11.35
CA TRP A 53 9.03 13.78 10.63
C TRP A 53 7.60 13.74 11.21
N ASN A 54 7.18 12.60 11.77
CA ASN A 54 5.84 12.46 12.36
C ASN A 54 5.63 13.37 13.59
N GLN A 55 6.72 13.78 14.27
CA GLN A 55 6.66 14.73 15.38
C GLN A 55 6.10 16.10 14.95
N VAL A 56 6.23 16.45 13.68
CA VAL A 56 5.83 17.77 13.14
C VAL A 56 4.69 17.68 12.12
N MET A 57 4.36 16.48 11.57
CA MET A 57 3.51 16.41 10.38
C MET A 57 2.34 15.42 10.42
N ASN A 58 2.13 14.66 11.46
CA ASN A 58 1.08 13.63 11.52
C ASN A 58 0.97 12.79 10.23
N LEU A 59 2.05 12.08 9.90
CA LEU A 59 2.13 11.24 8.70
C LEU A 59 1.41 9.91 8.89
N THR A 60 1.48 9.36 10.09
CA THR A 60 0.85 8.11 10.52
C THR A 60 0.40 8.20 11.98
N GLY A 61 -0.61 7.40 12.34
CA GLY A 61 -1.06 7.29 13.73
C GLY A 61 -0.09 6.52 14.63
N ASP A 62 0.63 5.55 14.06
CA ASP A 62 1.55 4.69 14.79
C ASP A 62 2.99 4.92 14.33
N THR A 63 3.87 5.23 15.29
CA THR A 63 5.33 5.37 15.09
C THR A 63 6.12 4.44 16.00
N ASP A 64 5.44 3.62 16.81
CA ASP A 64 6.07 2.53 17.52
C ASP A 64 6.62 1.51 16.53
N PHE A 65 7.88 1.06 16.75
CA PHE A 65 8.56 0.20 15.80
C PHE A 65 7.89 -1.17 15.66
N GLU A 66 7.55 -1.83 16.75
CA GLU A 66 6.96 -3.18 16.72
C GLU A 66 5.58 -3.17 16.04
N THR A 67 4.77 -2.16 16.33
CA THR A 67 3.50 -1.95 15.63
C THR A 67 3.72 -1.69 14.14
N SER A 68 4.69 -0.83 13.80
CA SER A 68 5.00 -0.46 12.42
C SER A 68 5.61 -1.63 11.64
N LEU A 69 6.39 -2.51 12.29
CA LEU A 69 6.96 -3.70 11.67
C LEU A 69 5.86 -4.54 11.01
N GLY A 70 4.84 -4.92 11.75
CA GLY A 70 3.71 -5.69 11.21
C GLY A 70 2.82 -4.87 10.29
N ARG A 71 2.24 -3.78 10.82
CA ARG A 71 1.19 -2.99 10.16
C ARG A 71 1.64 -2.21 8.94
N HIS A 72 2.93 -1.84 8.87
CA HIS A 72 3.42 -1.00 7.78
C HIS A 72 4.34 -1.78 6.85
N TYR A 73 5.41 -2.39 7.37
CA TYR A 73 6.45 -2.99 6.54
C TYR A 73 6.08 -4.37 6.05
N LEU A 74 5.77 -5.30 6.96
CA LEU A 74 5.44 -6.68 6.56
C LEU A 74 4.13 -6.75 5.78
N ASP A 75 3.09 -6.01 6.19
CA ASP A 75 1.83 -5.92 5.45
C ASP A 75 2.04 -5.38 4.02
N SER A 76 2.90 -4.37 3.84
CA SER A 76 3.22 -3.85 2.50
C SER A 76 3.94 -4.86 1.62
N LEU A 77 4.78 -5.72 2.19
CA LEU A 77 5.69 -6.61 1.46
C LEU A 77 5.18 -8.05 1.31
N ALA A 78 4.30 -8.51 2.20
CA ALA A 78 3.76 -9.87 2.15
C ALA A 78 3.16 -10.26 0.78
N PRO A 79 2.47 -9.37 0.03
CA PRO A 79 1.96 -9.71 -1.29
C PRO A 79 3.04 -10.01 -2.34
N LEU A 80 4.32 -9.71 -2.09
CA LEU A 80 5.43 -10.15 -2.97
C LEU A 80 5.57 -11.68 -3.04
N GLY A 81 5.05 -12.40 -2.04
CA GLY A 81 4.98 -13.87 -2.03
C GLY A 81 3.88 -14.44 -2.91
N ILE A 82 2.98 -13.63 -3.45
CA ILE A 82 1.89 -14.10 -4.32
C ILE A 82 2.43 -14.22 -5.75
N GLU A 83 2.45 -15.45 -6.27
CA GLU A 83 2.98 -15.75 -7.60
C GLU A 83 2.28 -14.92 -8.69
N GLY A 84 3.06 -14.28 -9.55
CA GLY A 84 2.58 -13.48 -10.68
C GLY A 84 1.84 -12.20 -10.32
N LEU A 85 1.78 -11.80 -9.04
CA LEU A 85 1.14 -10.55 -8.64
C LEU A 85 2.04 -9.34 -8.94
N PHE A 86 3.35 -9.44 -8.69
CA PHE A 86 4.36 -8.39 -8.95
C PHE A 86 5.39 -8.89 -9.98
N PRO A 87 5.17 -8.69 -11.30
CA PRO A 87 6.12 -9.08 -12.34
C PRO A 87 7.48 -8.41 -12.16
N GLU A 88 8.52 -9.03 -12.72
CA GLU A 88 9.86 -8.41 -12.75
C GLU A 88 9.86 -7.15 -13.62
N SER A 89 10.61 -6.14 -13.18
CA SER A 89 10.77 -4.85 -13.88
C SER A 89 9.46 -4.12 -14.19
N ALA A 90 8.40 -4.40 -13.42
CA ALA A 90 7.10 -3.77 -13.63
C ALA A 90 7.11 -2.28 -13.27
N SER A 91 6.34 -1.49 -14.03
CA SER A 91 5.99 -0.12 -13.66
C SER A 91 4.82 -0.12 -12.67
N LEU A 92 4.98 0.57 -11.55
CA LEU A 92 4.01 0.61 -10.45
C LEU A 92 3.66 2.05 -10.06
N ILE A 93 2.39 2.32 -9.82
CA ILE A 93 1.94 3.56 -9.17
C ILE A 93 1.24 3.26 -7.85
N ASP A 94 1.65 3.94 -6.79
CA ASP A 94 0.97 3.91 -5.48
C ASP A 94 0.10 5.17 -5.35
N VAL A 95 -1.21 4.98 -5.34
CA VAL A 95 -2.20 6.06 -5.41
C VAL A 95 -2.73 6.38 -4.02
N GLY A 96 -2.45 7.60 -3.56
CA GLY A 96 -2.73 8.01 -2.19
C GLY A 96 -1.72 7.41 -1.21
N THR A 97 -0.44 7.45 -1.58
CA THR A 97 0.66 6.78 -0.90
C THR A 97 0.83 7.16 0.58
N GLY A 98 0.34 8.33 0.98
CA GLY A 98 0.42 8.81 2.36
C GLY A 98 1.84 8.98 2.84
N ALA A 99 2.21 8.26 3.89
CA ALA A 99 3.58 8.20 4.38
C ALA A 99 4.50 7.29 3.52
N GLY A 100 4.02 6.77 2.38
CA GLY A 100 4.80 5.94 1.45
C GLY A 100 4.36 4.47 1.39
N PHE A 101 3.23 4.11 1.99
CA PHE A 101 2.79 2.71 2.09
C PHE A 101 1.65 2.38 1.13
N PRO A 102 1.75 1.29 0.34
CA PRO A 102 2.81 0.27 0.36
C PRO A 102 3.99 0.55 -0.60
N GLY A 103 3.92 1.58 -1.44
CA GLY A 103 4.80 1.78 -2.59
C GLY A 103 6.28 1.92 -2.26
N LEU A 104 6.65 2.65 -1.21
CA LEU A 104 8.05 2.86 -0.86
C LEU A 104 8.72 1.59 -0.29
N PRO A 105 8.12 0.82 0.64
CA PRO A 105 8.62 -0.51 0.99
C PRO A 105 8.81 -1.43 -0.21
N LEU A 106 7.84 -1.47 -1.16
CA LEU A 106 7.95 -2.24 -2.39
C LEU A 106 9.16 -1.81 -3.23
N ALA A 107 9.36 -0.49 -3.42
CA ALA A 107 10.51 0.04 -4.16
C ALA A 107 11.86 -0.25 -3.49
N ILE A 108 11.88 -0.33 -2.16
CA ILE A 108 13.09 -0.65 -1.38
C ILE A 108 13.42 -2.14 -1.52
N ALA A 109 12.42 -3.02 -1.39
CA ALA A 109 12.60 -4.46 -1.45
C ALA A 109 12.84 -4.98 -2.88
N ARG A 110 12.26 -4.30 -3.88
CA ARG A 110 12.31 -4.65 -5.30
C ARG A 110 12.85 -3.48 -6.12
N PRO A 111 14.19 -3.30 -6.16
CA PRO A 111 14.82 -2.18 -6.89
C PRO A 111 14.65 -2.25 -8.41
N ASP A 112 14.19 -3.39 -8.94
CA ASP A 112 13.82 -3.58 -10.33
C ASP A 112 12.48 -2.94 -10.72
N LEU A 113 11.60 -2.61 -9.75
CA LEU A 113 10.34 -1.91 -10.00
C LEU A 113 10.59 -0.42 -10.28
N ASP A 114 9.92 0.15 -11.28
CA ASP A 114 9.84 1.61 -11.50
C ASP A 114 8.58 2.15 -10.81
N VAL A 115 8.77 2.85 -9.68
CA VAL A 115 7.68 3.20 -8.77
C VAL A 115 7.37 4.70 -8.81
N VAL A 116 6.10 5.03 -8.97
CA VAL A 116 5.57 6.39 -8.78
C VAL A 116 4.76 6.43 -7.48
N LEU A 117 5.13 7.32 -6.56
CA LEU A 117 4.36 7.60 -5.35
C LEU A 117 3.51 8.85 -5.59
N MET A 118 2.19 8.69 -5.62
CA MET A 118 1.24 9.77 -5.86
C MET A 118 0.47 10.13 -4.59
N ASP A 119 0.45 11.41 -4.23
CA ASP A 119 -0.41 11.93 -3.17
C ASP A 119 -0.92 13.34 -3.52
N SER A 120 -2.09 13.70 -3.00
CA SER A 120 -2.68 15.03 -3.17
C SER A 120 -2.13 16.08 -2.20
N LEU A 121 -1.36 15.68 -1.19
CA LEU A 121 -0.80 16.56 -0.17
C LEU A 121 0.71 16.76 -0.37
N GLN A 122 1.10 17.94 -0.84
CA GLN A 122 2.50 18.27 -1.09
C GLN A 122 3.42 18.02 0.12
N LYS A 123 2.92 18.26 1.34
CA LYS A 123 3.71 18.02 2.56
C LYS A 123 4.15 16.55 2.73
N ARG A 124 3.30 15.58 2.32
CA ARG A 124 3.65 14.16 2.33
C ARG A 124 4.72 13.84 1.31
N LEU A 125 4.62 14.42 0.13
CA LEU A 125 5.63 14.26 -0.91
C LEU A 125 6.97 14.89 -0.53
N ASN A 126 6.98 16.00 0.22
CA ASN A 126 8.22 16.58 0.74
C ASN A 126 8.94 15.61 1.70
N PHE A 127 8.20 14.93 2.56
CA PHE A 127 8.74 13.85 3.40
C PHE A 127 9.30 12.71 2.53
N LEU A 128 8.52 12.21 1.59
CA LEU A 128 8.94 11.11 0.71
C LEU A 128 10.17 11.49 -0.13
N ASP A 129 10.27 12.73 -0.60
CA ASP A 129 11.45 13.25 -1.32
C ASP A 129 12.71 13.17 -0.45
N ALA A 130 12.59 13.58 0.82
CA ALA A 130 13.69 13.48 1.77
C ALA A 130 14.12 12.02 1.99
N VAL A 131 13.16 11.09 2.17
CA VAL A 131 13.44 9.66 2.35
C VAL A 131 14.06 9.04 1.09
N VAL A 132 13.50 9.30 -0.09
CA VAL A 132 13.99 8.78 -1.38
C VAL A 132 15.43 9.22 -1.63
N LYS A 133 15.76 10.48 -1.37
CA LYS A 133 17.12 11.04 -1.49
C LYS A 133 18.08 10.40 -0.50
N GLU A 134 17.70 10.34 0.77
CA GLU A 134 18.50 9.73 1.83
C GLU A 134 18.83 8.26 1.55
N LEU A 135 17.85 7.50 1.04
CA LEU A 135 18.02 6.09 0.72
C LEU A 135 18.62 5.82 -0.68
N GLY A 136 18.89 6.88 -1.47
CA GLY A 136 19.43 6.79 -2.82
C GLY A 136 18.53 5.95 -3.77
N ARG A 137 17.19 6.11 -3.69
CA ARG A 137 16.25 5.33 -4.52
C ARG A 137 15.97 5.97 -5.87
N SER A 138 16.79 5.65 -6.86
CA SER A 138 16.63 6.15 -8.24
C SER A 138 15.43 5.55 -8.99
N ASN A 139 14.88 4.45 -8.49
CA ASN A 139 13.71 3.78 -9.03
C ASN A 139 12.37 4.34 -8.51
N VAL A 140 12.39 5.48 -7.81
CA VAL A 140 11.20 6.12 -7.25
C VAL A 140 11.03 7.53 -7.79
N ARG A 141 9.84 7.84 -8.27
CA ARG A 141 9.41 9.17 -8.69
C ARG A 141 8.20 9.62 -7.87
N LEU A 142 8.07 10.92 -7.63
CA LEU A 142 6.96 11.51 -6.88
C LEU A 142 6.00 12.23 -7.82
N CYS A 143 4.70 12.13 -7.53
CA CYS A 143 3.65 12.79 -8.31
C CYS A 143 2.66 13.52 -7.38
N HIS A 144 2.61 14.85 -7.49
CA HIS A 144 1.63 15.67 -6.76
C HIS A 144 0.36 15.80 -7.61
N ALA A 145 -0.64 14.97 -7.31
CA ALA A 145 -1.95 15.04 -7.96
C ALA A 145 -3.02 14.34 -7.11
N ARG A 146 -4.28 14.71 -7.33
CA ARG A 146 -5.39 13.84 -6.94
C ARG A 146 -5.47 12.66 -7.89
N ALA A 147 -5.92 11.51 -7.38
CA ALA A 147 -6.07 10.29 -8.17
C ALA A 147 -6.95 10.50 -9.41
N GLU A 148 -8.06 11.23 -9.26
CA GLU A 148 -9.00 11.52 -10.35
C GLU A 148 -8.37 12.37 -11.44
N ASP A 149 -7.54 13.36 -11.09
CA ASP A 149 -6.86 14.23 -12.04
C ASP A 149 -5.73 13.47 -12.74
N GLY A 150 -4.91 12.73 -11.97
CA GLY A 150 -3.85 11.87 -12.49
C GLY A 150 -4.38 10.79 -13.44
N GLY A 151 -5.50 10.12 -13.11
CA GLY A 151 -6.12 9.09 -13.95
C GLY A 151 -6.70 9.63 -15.27
N ARG A 152 -6.81 10.96 -15.43
CA ARG A 152 -7.17 11.64 -16.68
C ARG A 152 -5.99 12.18 -17.47
N ASP A 153 -4.86 12.38 -16.80
CA ASP A 153 -3.65 12.91 -17.41
C ASP A 153 -3.02 11.85 -18.35
N PRO A 154 -2.83 12.15 -19.64
CA PRO A 154 -2.24 11.20 -20.60
C PRO A 154 -0.84 10.69 -20.20
N ARG A 155 -0.12 11.42 -19.35
CA ARG A 155 1.21 11.01 -18.84
C ARG A 155 1.12 9.79 -17.91
N TRP A 156 -0.01 9.59 -17.25
CA TRP A 156 -0.20 8.57 -16.23
C TRP A 156 -1.28 7.55 -16.59
N ARG A 157 -2.27 7.96 -17.40
CA ARG A 157 -3.39 7.12 -17.77
C ARG A 157 -2.95 5.91 -18.58
N GLU A 158 -3.29 4.70 -18.08
CA GLU A 158 -2.98 3.42 -18.73
C GLU A 158 -1.48 3.23 -19.03
N GLN A 159 -0.59 3.72 -18.13
CA GLN A 159 0.85 3.65 -18.30
C GLN A 159 1.51 2.60 -17.39
N PHE A 160 0.82 2.08 -16.38
CA PHE A 160 1.41 1.21 -15.36
C PHE A 160 0.98 -0.23 -15.51
N ASP A 161 1.91 -1.15 -15.22
CA ASP A 161 1.60 -2.57 -15.10
C ASP A 161 0.80 -2.84 -13.83
N LEU A 162 1.10 -2.08 -12.77
CA LEU A 162 0.45 -2.17 -11.47
C LEU A 162 0.02 -0.80 -10.94
N ALA A 163 -1.18 -0.74 -10.36
CA ALA A 163 -1.60 0.37 -9.50
C ALA A 163 -1.94 -0.19 -8.12
N VAL A 164 -1.33 0.33 -7.06
CA VAL A 164 -1.57 -0.14 -5.69
C VAL A 164 -2.20 0.95 -4.85
N ALA A 165 -2.97 0.58 -3.83
CA ALA A 165 -3.44 1.48 -2.79
C ALA A 165 -3.72 0.72 -1.49
N ARG A 166 -3.49 1.40 -0.35
CA ARG A 166 -3.81 0.93 0.99
C ARG A 166 -4.46 2.02 1.83
N GLY A 167 -5.58 1.70 2.51
CA GLY A 167 -6.21 2.63 3.46
C GLY A 167 -6.82 3.88 2.84
N VAL A 168 -7.12 3.88 1.53
CA VAL A 168 -7.61 5.06 0.80
C VAL A 168 -9.13 5.13 0.80
N ALA A 169 -9.81 4.05 0.40
CA ALA A 169 -11.27 4.05 0.23
C ALA A 169 -11.86 2.62 0.15
N ALA A 170 -13.19 2.53 0.05
CA ALA A 170 -13.90 1.30 -0.24
C ALA A 170 -13.59 0.78 -1.66
N LEU A 171 -13.72 -0.54 -1.88
CA LEU A 171 -13.33 -1.22 -3.11
C LEU A 171 -13.94 -0.64 -4.40
N PRO A 172 -15.26 -0.28 -4.47
CA PRO A 172 -15.80 0.32 -5.67
C PRO A 172 -15.20 1.70 -6.00
N VAL A 173 -14.81 2.47 -4.97
CA VAL A 173 -14.10 3.74 -5.14
C VAL A 173 -12.67 3.48 -5.62
N LEU A 174 -11.96 2.53 -4.98
CA LEU A 174 -10.60 2.14 -5.39
C LEU A 174 -10.56 1.67 -6.84
N ALA A 175 -11.56 0.92 -7.30
CA ALA A 175 -11.64 0.52 -8.71
C ALA A 175 -11.60 1.74 -9.65
N GLU A 176 -12.36 2.81 -9.34
CA GLU A 176 -12.38 4.02 -10.16
C GLU A 176 -11.10 4.84 -10.04
N LEU A 177 -10.45 4.84 -8.87
CA LEU A 177 -9.21 5.59 -8.65
C LEU A 177 -7.97 4.89 -9.22
N LEU A 178 -7.97 3.56 -9.36
CA LEU A 178 -6.79 2.78 -9.74
C LEU A 178 -6.81 2.31 -11.20
N LEU A 179 -7.93 1.72 -11.68
CA LEU A 179 -7.99 1.12 -13.01
C LEU A 179 -7.65 2.07 -14.17
N PRO A 180 -7.94 3.40 -14.09
CA PRO A 180 -7.51 4.33 -15.12
C PRO A 180 -5.99 4.46 -15.31
N PHE A 181 -5.17 4.11 -14.32
CA PHE A 181 -3.71 4.11 -14.43
C PHE A 181 -3.15 2.84 -15.07
N VAL A 182 -3.91 1.74 -15.01
CA VAL A 182 -3.43 0.40 -15.36
C VAL A 182 -3.54 0.15 -16.86
N LYS A 183 -2.46 -0.35 -17.48
CA LYS A 183 -2.44 -0.87 -18.86
C LYS A 183 -3.40 -2.05 -19.01
N VAL A 184 -3.94 -2.27 -20.19
CA VAL A 184 -4.62 -3.54 -20.52
C VAL A 184 -3.62 -4.69 -20.36
N GLY A 185 -4.00 -5.72 -19.61
CA GLY A 185 -3.13 -6.82 -19.21
C GLY A 185 -2.50 -6.66 -17.83
N GLY A 186 -2.47 -5.45 -17.27
CA GLY A 186 -2.00 -5.16 -15.91
C GLY A 186 -3.06 -5.41 -14.83
N LYS A 187 -2.79 -4.99 -13.59
CA LYS A 187 -3.68 -5.19 -12.43
C LYS A 187 -3.67 -3.97 -11.51
N ALA A 188 -4.84 -3.63 -10.94
CA ALA A 188 -4.87 -2.84 -9.71
C ALA A 188 -4.84 -3.80 -8.51
N VAL A 189 -4.14 -3.42 -7.43
CA VAL A 189 -3.95 -4.24 -6.22
C VAL A 189 -4.36 -3.42 -5.00
N CYS A 190 -5.48 -3.79 -4.39
CA CYS A 190 -6.05 -3.11 -3.23
C CYS A 190 -5.71 -3.88 -1.96
N TYR A 191 -5.01 -3.25 -1.03
CA TYR A 191 -4.76 -3.77 0.31
C TYR A 191 -6.00 -3.52 1.16
N LYS A 192 -6.60 -4.58 1.69
CA LYS A 192 -7.89 -4.52 2.38
C LYS A 192 -7.87 -5.30 3.71
N GLY A 193 -8.66 -4.82 4.65
CA GLY A 193 -8.96 -5.51 5.90
C GLY A 193 -10.30 -6.27 5.85
N PRO A 194 -10.90 -6.57 7.02
CA PRO A 194 -12.11 -7.41 7.18
C PRO A 194 -13.32 -6.97 6.35
N ALA A 195 -13.54 -5.67 6.20
CA ALA A 195 -14.68 -5.13 5.44
C ALA A 195 -14.67 -5.44 3.93
N ALA A 196 -13.61 -6.08 3.43
CA ALA A 196 -13.46 -6.40 2.00
C ALA A 196 -14.62 -7.24 1.43
N SER A 197 -15.20 -8.14 2.23
CA SER A 197 -16.33 -8.99 1.83
C SER A 197 -17.62 -8.20 1.60
N GLU A 198 -17.89 -7.19 2.40
CA GLU A 198 -19.08 -6.32 2.27
C GLU A 198 -19.02 -5.45 1.02
N GLU A 199 -17.80 -5.11 0.58
CA GLU A 199 -17.54 -4.26 -0.57
C GLU A 199 -17.48 -5.04 -1.90
N TRP A 200 -17.46 -6.38 -1.87
CA TRP A 200 -17.11 -7.24 -3.00
C TRP A 200 -18.01 -7.06 -4.23
N ASP A 201 -19.31 -7.18 -4.06
CA ASP A 201 -20.25 -7.13 -5.19
C ASP A 201 -20.28 -5.75 -5.86
N ALA A 202 -20.27 -4.68 -5.06
CA ALA A 202 -20.18 -3.32 -5.58
C ALA A 202 -18.84 -3.08 -6.28
N GLY A 203 -17.74 -3.56 -5.70
CA GLY A 203 -16.40 -3.50 -6.30
C GLY A 203 -16.31 -4.24 -7.62
N GLN A 204 -16.89 -5.45 -7.71
CA GLN A 204 -16.92 -6.23 -8.95
C GLN A 204 -17.73 -5.53 -10.06
N ARG A 205 -18.86 -4.91 -9.72
CA ARG A 205 -19.65 -4.13 -10.70
C ARG A 205 -18.89 -2.87 -11.15
N ALA A 206 -18.27 -2.15 -10.20
CA ALA A 206 -17.45 -0.99 -10.52
C ALA A 206 -16.26 -1.36 -11.42
N ALA A 207 -15.53 -2.44 -11.11
CA ALA A 207 -14.41 -2.89 -11.92
C ALA A 207 -14.83 -3.18 -13.37
N ARG A 208 -15.96 -3.85 -13.60
CA ARG A 208 -16.49 -4.12 -14.96
C ARG A 208 -16.76 -2.83 -15.75
N LEU A 209 -17.36 -1.83 -15.12
CA LEU A 209 -17.62 -0.51 -15.76
C LEU A 209 -16.33 0.21 -16.17
N LEU A 210 -15.22 -0.11 -15.54
CA LEU A 210 -13.92 0.52 -15.71
C LEU A 210 -12.96 -0.30 -16.61
N GLY A 211 -13.45 -1.37 -17.22
CA GLY A 211 -12.65 -2.28 -18.06
C GLY A 211 -11.87 -3.32 -17.27
N GLY A 212 -12.25 -3.54 -16.01
CA GLY A 212 -11.70 -4.60 -15.15
C GLY A 212 -12.37 -5.96 -15.35
N GLY A 213 -11.64 -7.03 -15.04
CA GLY A 213 -12.11 -8.41 -15.07
C GLY A 213 -12.73 -8.87 -13.75
N LYS A 214 -12.69 -10.18 -13.54
CA LYS A 214 -13.12 -10.82 -12.28
C LYS A 214 -12.11 -10.46 -11.19
N LEU A 215 -12.61 -10.06 -10.02
CA LEU A 215 -11.78 -9.80 -8.84
C LEU A 215 -11.17 -11.10 -8.30
N GLU A 216 -9.94 -11.00 -7.82
CA GLU A 216 -9.19 -12.09 -7.21
C GLU A 216 -8.80 -11.67 -5.79
N ARG A 217 -9.26 -12.44 -4.77
CA ARG A 217 -8.91 -12.18 -3.37
C ARG A 217 -7.87 -13.19 -2.90
N THR A 218 -6.78 -12.70 -2.33
CA THR A 218 -5.75 -13.53 -1.68
C THR A 218 -5.60 -13.08 -0.24
N PRO A 219 -5.81 -13.96 0.75
CA PRO A 219 -5.54 -13.68 2.15
C PRO A 219 -4.05 -13.39 2.36
N ILE A 220 -3.75 -12.50 3.29
CA ILE A 220 -2.38 -12.21 3.76
C ILE A 220 -2.29 -12.65 5.21
N VAL A 221 -1.37 -13.56 5.49
CA VAL A 221 -1.04 -14.01 6.85
C VAL A 221 0.31 -13.41 7.22
N LEU A 222 0.35 -12.66 8.31
CA LEU A 222 1.59 -12.08 8.81
C LEU A 222 2.09 -12.87 10.01
N PRO A 223 3.41 -13.16 10.09
CA PRO A 223 3.99 -13.86 11.23
C PRO A 223 3.70 -13.14 12.55
N GLY A 224 3.13 -13.86 13.52
CA GLY A 224 2.75 -13.31 14.83
C GLY A 224 1.49 -12.42 14.81
N GLN A 225 0.74 -12.39 13.72
CA GLN A 225 -0.50 -11.65 13.55
C GLN A 225 -1.51 -12.47 12.72
N GLU A 226 -1.58 -13.76 13.00
CA GLU A 226 -2.40 -14.73 12.25
C GLU A 226 -3.90 -14.42 12.32
N ASP A 227 -4.33 -13.74 13.38
CA ASP A 227 -5.74 -13.32 13.57
C ASP A 227 -6.12 -12.08 12.75
N TRP A 228 -5.18 -11.48 12.04
CA TRP A 228 -5.49 -10.33 11.19
C TRP A 228 -6.14 -10.77 9.88
N GLU A 229 -7.37 -10.37 9.68
CA GLU A 229 -8.12 -10.62 8.44
C GLU A 229 -7.70 -9.65 7.33
N HIS A 230 -6.42 -9.69 6.94
CA HIS A 230 -5.89 -8.89 5.84
C HIS A 230 -5.93 -9.68 4.53
N CYS A 231 -6.13 -8.97 3.44
CA CYS A 231 -6.07 -9.55 2.10
C CYS A 231 -5.63 -8.49 1.08
N VAL A 232 -5.17 -8.96 -0.06
CA VAL A 232 -5.14 -8.15 -1.28
C VAL A 232 -6.25 -8.58 -2.22
N ILE A 233 -6.82 -7.59 -2.91
CA ILE A 233 -7.78 -7.82 -3.98
C ILE A 233 -7.16 -7.29 -5.26
N ALA A 234 -6.88 -8.20 -6.20
CA ALA A 234 -6.41 -7.86 -7.52
C ALA A 234 -7.61 -7.63 -8.47
N LEU A 235 -7.53 -6.52 -9.21
CA LEU A 235 -8.49 -6.13 -10.25
C LEU A 235 -7.75 -6.20 -11.60
N PRO A 236 -7.83 -7.34 -12.33
CA PRO A 236 -7.18 -7.45 -13.64
C PRO A 236 -7.79 -6.46 -14.63
N LYS A 237 -6.95 -5.78 -15.40
CA LYS A 237 -7.38 -4.85 -16.45
C LYS A 237 -7.55 -5.60 -17.76
N LYS A 238 -8.77 -5.70 -18.27
CA LYS A 238 -9.12 -6.42 -19.50
C LYS A 238 -9.33 -5.51 -20.71
N GLU A 239 -9.86 -4.32 -20.47
CA GLU A 239 -10.22 -3.35 -21.51
C GLU A 239 -9.81 -1.94 -21.08
N LYS A 240 -9.70 -1.01 -22.05
CA LYS A 240 -9.44 0.41 -21.74
C LYS A 240 -10.57 1.00 -20.92
N THR A 241 -10.23 1.81 -19.93
CA THR A 241 -11.23 2.59 -19.18
C THR A 241 -11.81 3.67 -20.09
N VAL A 242 -13.14 3.72 -20.21
CA VAL A 242 -13.82 4.74 -21.01
C VAL A 242 -13.52 6.16 -20.51
N ARG A 243 -13.49 7.15 -21.42
CA ARG A 243 -12.98 8.51 -21.14
C ARG A 243 -13.71 9.28 -20.04
N GLN A 244 -14.97 8.94 -19.75
CA GLN A 244 -15.73 9.58 -18.68
C GLN A 244 -15.17 9.28 -17.28
N TYR A 245 -14.36 8.20 -17.13
CA TYR A 245 -13.74 7.83 -15.86
C TYR A 245 -12.23 8.11 -15.85
N PRO A 246 -11.66 8.41 -14.68
CA PRO A 246 -12.37 8.64 -13.42
C PRO A 246 -13.23 9.89 -13.49
N ARG A 247 -14.31 9.96 -12.71
CA ARG A 247 -15.15 11.17 -12.58
C ARG A 247 -14.39 12.28 -11.86
N LYS A 248 -14.97 13.49 -11.79
CA LYS A 248 -14.34 14.64 -11.13
C LYS A 248 -13.95 14.33 -9.69
N ALA A 249 -12.91 15.01 -9.20
CA ALA A 249 -12.42 14.86 -7.84
C ALA A 249 -13.53 14.92 -6.78
N GLY A 250 -13.52 13.95 -5.88
CA GLY A 250 -14.50 13.75 -4.81
C GLY A 250 -15.81 13.06 -5.25
N THR A 251 -16.12 12.95 -6.56
CA THR A 251 -17.32 12.25 -7.02
C THR A 251 -17.28 10.75 -6.74
N PRO A 252 -16.14 10.02 -6.97
CA PRO A 252 -16.07 8.61 -6.66
C PRO A 252 -16.40 8.26 -5.21
N GLY A 253 -15.96 9.09 -4.27
CA GLY A 253 -16.21 8.87 -2.83
C GLY A 253 -17.66 9.17 -2.41
N ARG A 254 -18.31 10.17 -3.02
CA ARG A 254 -19.70 10.54 -2.70
C ARG A 254 -20.72 9.62 -3.36
N GLU A 255 -20.44 9.15 -4.53
CA GLU A 255 -21.34 8.37 -5.40
C GLU A 255 -20.58 7.15 -5.94
N PRO A 256 -20.21 6.16 -5.09
CA PRO A 256 -19.45 5.01 -5.54
C PRO A 256 -20.14 4.24 -6.67
N LEU A 257 -19.35 3.84 -7.68
CA LEU A 257 -19.86 3.00 -8.77
C LEU A 257 -20.30 1.63 -8.25
N GLY A 258 -21.21 0.99 -8.99
CA GLY A 258 -21.61 -0.40 -8.71
C GLY A 258 -22.54 -0.57 -7.50
N GLN A 259 -22.97 0.48 -6.86
CA GLN A 259 -24.04 0.40 -5.86
C GLN A 259 -25.38 0.11 -6.59
N THR A 260 -26.12 -0.89 -6.13
CA THR A 260 -27.50 -1.06 -6.52
C THR A 260 -28.30 0.01 -5.82
N GLY A 261 -28.91 0.93 -6.58
CA GLY A 261 -29.75 1.97 -6.01
C GLY A 261 -30.81 1.35 -5.10
N GLY A 262 -30.68 1.62 -3.79
CA GLY A 262 -31.79 1.46 -2.88
C GLY A 262 -32.83 2.54 -3.24
N LYS A 263 -33.94 2.12 -3.85
CA LYS A 263 -35.18 2.89 -3.84
C LYS A 263 -35.86 2.67 -2.53
#